data_500d889f3be6c3be06c31a29bec0a0aa
#
_entry.id   500d889f3be6c3be06c31a29bec0a0aa
#
_cell.length_a   1.000
_cell.length_b   1.000
_cell.length_c   1.000
_cell.angle_alpha   90.00
_cell.angle_beta   90.00
_cell.angle_gamma   90.00
#
_symmetry.space_group_name_H-M   'P 1'
#
loop_
_entity.id
_entity.type
_entity.pdbx_description
1 polymer ?
#
loop_
_entity_poly.entity_id
_entity_poly.type
_entity_poly.pdbx_seq_one_letter_code
_entity_poly.pdbx_strand_id
1 'polypeptide(L)'
;MNGQMNRPFVWAHRGASAYCPENTLPAFAKAIELGADGIELDVQMTKDGELVVCHDEKIDRTSDGKGWLKDFTLAELREFDFSYGDETFKGAKIPTLREVFELFEDTDMTINIELKTGIMFYSGIEEKT
;
A
#
# COMPACT_ATOMS: atom_id res chain seq x y z
N MET A 1 -31.26 -13.58 -3.97
CA MET A 1 -30.31 -13.11 -3.21
C MET A 1 -29.22 -14.05 -3.05
N ASN A 2 -28.19 -13.57 -3.03
CA ASN A 2 -27.06 -14.43 -3.00
C ASN A 2 -26.37 -14.31 -1.67
N GLY A 3 -25.36 -15.09 -1.47
CA GLY A 3 -24.66 -15.12 -0.22
C GLY A 3 -23.92 -13.86 0.10
N GLN A 4 -23.76 -12.97 -0.87
CA GLN A 4 -23.03 -11.76 -0.61
C GLN A 4 -23.71 -10.86 0.39
N MET A 5 -25.02 -10.92 0.46
CA MET A 5 -25.72 -10.06 1.40
C MET A 5 -25.50 -10.47 2.83
N ASN A 6 -25.07 -11.70 3.03
CA ASN A 6 -24.78 -12.18 4.39
C ASN A 6 -23.30 -12.32 4.66
N ARG A 7 -22.47 -12.00 3.68
CA ARG A 7 -21.04 -12.14 3.83
C ARG A 7 -20.44 -10.85 4.41
N PRO A 8 -19.59 -10.95 5.40
CA PRO A 8 -18.94 -9.75 5.92
C PRO A 8 -18.06 -9.10 4.86
N PHE A 9 -17.96 -7.79 4.95
CA PHE A 9 -17.05 -7.04 4.09
C PHE A 9 -15.63 -7.34 4.55
N VAL A 10 -14.77 -7.74 3.62
CA VAL A 10 -13.40 -8.15 3.95
C VAL A 10 -12.42 -7.07 3.53
N TRP A 11 -11.74 -6.51 4.52
CA TRP A 11 -10.69 -5.51 4.28
C TRP A 11 -9.33 -6.17 4.33
N ALA A 12 -8.46 -5.82 3.39
CA ALA A 12 -7.07 -6.25 3.42
C ALA A 12 -6.25 -5.08 3.96
N HIS A 13 -5.92 -5.14 5.22
CA HIS A 13 -5.16 -4.09 5.90
C HIS A 13 -3.72 -4.09 5.38
N ARG A 14 -3.29 -2.96 4.78
CA ARG A 14 -1.97 -2.84 4.16
C ARG A 14 -1.74 -3.90 3.09
N GLY A 15 -2.83 -4.27 2.39
CA GLY A 15 -2.83 -5.38 1.45
C GLY A 15 -2.94 -6.69 2.19
N ALA A 16 -2.58 -7.78 1.55
CA ALA A 16 -2.63 -9.10 2.18
C ALA A 16 -1.37 -9.30 3.02
N SER A 17 -1.27 -8.54 4.11
CA SER A 17 -0.03 -8.46 4.90
C SER A 17 0.28 -9.75 5.65
N ALA A 18 -0.68 -10.66 5.77
CA ALA A 18 -0.41 -11.96 6.37
C ALA A 18 0.37 -12.86 5.42
N TYR A 19 0.39 -12.55 4.13
CA TYR A 19 1.02 -13.38 3.11
C TYR A 19 2.19 -12.71 2.42
N CYS A 20 2.20 -11.38 2.40
CA CYS A 20 3.20 -10.62 1.64
C CYS A 20 3.61 -9.42 2.46
N PRO A 21 4.76 -8.82 2.17
CA PRO A 21 5.20 -7.63 2.90
C PRO A 21 4.14 -6.54 2.81
N GLU A 22 3.85 -5.92 3.94
CA GLU A 22 2.77 -4.93 4.01
C GLU A 22 3.02 -3.75 3.07
N ASN A 23 1.95 -3.18 2.54
CA ASN A 23 1.98 -1.97 1.73
C ASN A 23 2.91 -2.09 0.53
N THR A 24 3.01 -3.28 -0.07
CA THR A 24 3.78 -3.49 -1.29
C THR A 24 2.82 -3.91 -2.40
N LEU A 25 3.27 -3.75 -3.65
CA LEU A 25 2.43 -4.17 -4.77
C LEU A 25 2.10 -5.66 -4.71
N PRO A 26 3.04 -6.56 -4.35
CA PRO A 26 2.66 -7.96 -4.17
C PRO A 26 1.56 -8.18 -3.16
N ALA A 27 1.57 -7.41 -2.05
CA ALA A 27 0.54 -7.56 -1.03
C ALA A 27 -0.82 -7.12 -1.56
N PHE A 28 -0.85 -6.06 -2.35
CA PHE A 28 -2.11 -5.58 -2.92
C PHE A 28 -2.59 -6.52 -4.01
N ALA A 29 -1.68 -7.06 -4.83
CA ALA A 29 -2.05 -8.03 -5.85
C ALA A 29 -2.63 -9.29 -5.20
N LYS A 30 -2.04 -9.71 -4.07
CA LYS A 30 -2.55 -10.87 -3.35
C LYS A 30 -3.94 -10.62 -2.80
N ALA A 31 -4.21 -9.40 -2.36
CA ALA A 31 -5.54 -9.04 -1.86
C ALA A 31 -6.58 -9.19 -2.97
N ILE A 32 -6.23 -8.81 -4.19
CA ILE A 32 -7.13 -8.99 -5.32
C ILE A 32 -7.37 -10.49 -5.56
N GLU A 33 -6.30 -11.25 -5.55
CA GLU A 33 -6.37 -12.69 -5.79
C GLU A 33 -7.25 -13.38 -4.76
N LEU A 34 -7.17 -12.95 -3.50
CA LEU A 34 -7.93 -13.54 -2.41
C LEU A 34 -9.37 -13.05 -2.35
N GLY A 35 -9.74 -12.10 -3.18
CA GLY A 35 -11.11 -11.63 -3.25
C GLY A 35 -11.52 -10.70 -2.13
N ALA A 36 -10.58 -9.92 -1.61
CA ALA A 36 -10.93 -8.93 -0.61
C ALA A 36 -11.88 -7.90 -1.21
N ASP A 37 -12.74 -7.33 -0.39
CA ASP A 37 -13.71 -6.33 -0.84
C ASP A 37 -13.09 -4.94 -0.87
N GLY A 38 -12.05 -4.72 -0.10
CA GLY A 38 -11.36 -3.44 -0.08
C GLY A 38 -10.00 -3.58 0.52
N ILE A 39 -9.21 -2.54 0.38
CA ILE A 39 -7.90 -2.48 1.01
C ILE A 39 -7.78 -1.20 1.82
N GLU A 40 -6.93 -1.26 2.80
CA GLU A 40 -6.53 -0.09 3.56
C GLU A 40 -5.05 0.11 3.38
N LEU A 41 -4.64 1.34 3.18
CA LEU A 41 -3.23 1.63 3.00
C LEU A 41 -2.90 2.98 3.61
N ASP A 42 -1.63 3.20 3.83
CA ASP A 42 -1.11 4.40 4.46
C ASP A 42 -0.24 5.13 3.45
N VAL A 43 -0.39 6.45 3.37
CA VAL A 43 0.32 7.25 2.39
C VAL A 43 1.14 8.32 3.09
N GLN A 44 2.36 8.48 2.62
CA GLN A 44 3.24 9.53 3.10
C GLN A 44 3.88 10.22 1.91
N MET A 45 4.42 11.40 2.15
CA MET A 45 5.03 12.19 1.10
C MET A 45 6.55 12.16 1.22
N THR A 46 7.22 11.92 0.12
CA THR A 46 8.67 11.93 0.08
C THR A 46 9.19 13.36 0.11
N LYS A 47 10.52 13.48 0.23
CA LYS A 47 11.17 14.77 0.24
C LYS A 47 10.88 15.56 -1.03
N ASP A 48 10.75 14.87 -2.16
CA ASP A 48 10.49 15.53 -3.45
C ASP A 48 9.01 15.58 -3.81
N GLY A 49 8.12 15.30 -2.84
CA GLY A 49 6.69 15.51 -3.03
C GLY A 49 5.93 14.37 -3.64
N GLU A 50 6.52 13.19 -3.74
CA GLU A 50 5.80 12.03 -4.28
C GLU A 50 5.02 11.33 -3.18
N LEU A 51 3.85 10.84 -3.52
CA LEU A 51 3.04 10.08 -2.57
C LEU A 51 3.38 8.61 -2.67
N VAL A 52 3.83 8.04 -1.55
CA VAL A 52 4.23 6.63 -1.48
C VAL A 52 3.43 5.94 -0.40
N VAL A 53 3.38 4.61 -0.48
CA VAL A 53 2.57 3.80 0.42
C VAL A 53 3.47 3.18 1.46
N CYS A 54 3.32 3.61 2.72
CA CYS A 54 4.14 3.13 3.81
C CYS A 54 3.49 3.55 5.11
N HIS A 55 3.47 2.66 6.10
CA HIS A 55 2.80 2.94 7.36
C HIS A 55 3.66 3.77 8.29
N ASP A 56 4.89 3.33 8.52
CA ASP A 56 5.76 3.97 9.51
C ASP A 56 6.38 5.23 8.93
N GLU A 57 6.60 6.20 9.79
CA GLU A 57 7.30 7.43 9.37
C GLU A 57 8.78 7.18 9.15
N LYS A 58 9.33 6.15 9.80
CA LYS A 58 10.69 5.71 9.56
C LYS A 58 10.67 4.45 8.71
N ILE A 59 11.68 4.29 7.86
CA ILE A 59 11.72 3.13 6.97
C ILE A 59 12.38 1.91 7.60
N ASP A 60 12.79 2.02 8.87
CA ASP A 60 13.61 1.00 9.51
C ASP A 60 12.95 -0.38 9.60
N ARG A 61 11.67 -0.42 9.92
CA ARG A 61 10.99 -1.69 10.18
C ARG A 61 10.71 -2.46 8.89
N THR A 62 10.33 -1.76 7.84
CA THR A 62 9.85 -2.42 6.63
C THR A 62 10.87 -2.44 5.50
N SER A 63 12.03 -1.82 5.69
CA SER A 63 13.07 -1.82 4.66
C SER A 63 14.41 -2.15 5.27
N ASP A 64 15.41 -2.29 4.41
CA ASP A 64 16.78 -2.50 4.85
C ASP A 64 17.53 -1.18 5.05
N GLY A 65 16.82 -0.06 4.97
CA GLY A 65 17.39 1.26 5.22
C GLY A 65 17.01 1.78 6.58
N LYS A 66 17.43 2.98 6.90
CA LYS A 66 17.15 3.62 8.17
C LYS A 66 16.90 5.10 7.97
N GLY A 67 16.01 5.65 8.76
CA GLY A 67 15.76 7.09 8.78
C GLY A 67 14.30 7.43 8.52
N TRP A 68 14.04 8.72 8.42
CA TRP A 68 12.68 9.23 8.21
C TRP A 68 12.37 9.21 6.73
N LEU A 69 11.22 8.66 6.39
CA LEU A 69 10.80 8.58 4.99
C LEU A 69 10.80 9.96 4.34
N LYS A 70 10.36 10.98 5.05
CA LYS A 70 10.24 12.33 4.51
C LYS A 70 11.57 12.94 4.13
N ASP A 71 12.68 12.36 4.58
CA ASP A 71 14.00 12.89 4.28
C ASP A 71 14.61 12.30 3.02
N PHE A 72 13.91 11.41 2.36
CA PHE A 72 14.38 10.73 1.14
C PHE A 72 13.54 11.14 -0.05
N THR A 73 14.19 11.20 -1.23
CA THR A 73 13.44 11.32 -2.48
C THR A 73 12.92 9.94 -2.86
N LEU A 74 11.97 9.90 -3.81
CA LEU A 74 11.47 8.62 -4.28
C LEU A 74 12.60 7.76 -4.85
N ALA A 75 13.50 8.36 -5.62
CA ALA A 75 14.61 7.60 -6.20
C ALA A 75 15.47 6.97 -5.11
N GLU A 76 15.72 7.72 -4.03
CA GLU A 76 16.49 7.17 -2.93
C GLU A 76 15.77 6.04 -2.22
N LEU A 77 14.45 6.20 -2.01
CA LEU A 77 13.66 5.15 -1.37
C LEU A 77 13.62 3.88 -2.21
N ARG A 78 13.66 4.03 -3.53
CA ARG A 78 13.61 2.89 -4.44
C ARG A 78 14.89 2.07 -4.44
N GLU A 79 15.94 2.55 -3.77
CA GLU A 79 17.17 1.78 -3.63
C GLU A 79 17.11 0.82 -2.46
N PHE A 80 16.13 0.96 -1.58
CA PHE A 80 15.99 0.08 -0.42
C PHE A 80 15.03 -1.06 -0.73
N ASP A 81 15.24 -2.17 -0.02
CA ASP A 81 14.41 -3.37 -0.14
C ASP A 81 13.32 -3.28 0.91
N PHE A 82 12.08 -3.25 0.48
CA PHE A 82 10.92 -3.15 1.37
C PHE A 82 10.21 -4.49 1.55
N SER A 83 10.93 -5.58 1.42
CA SER A 83 10.33 -6.90 1.60
C SER A 83 10.13 -7.28 3.07
N TYR A 84 10.53 -6.41 3.99
CA TYR A 84 10.35 -6.66 5.42
C TYR A 84 11.11 -7.93 5.85
N GLY A 85 12.23 -8.21 5.19
CA GLY A 85 13.01 -9.39 5.49
C GLY A 85 12.50 -10.68 4.90
N ASP A 86 11.47 -10.61 4.06
CA ASP A 86 10.88 -11.79 3.45
C ASP A 86 11.67 -12.18 2.20
N GLU A 87 12.38 -13.29 2.27
CA GLU A 87 13.25 -13.73 1.17
C GLU A 87 12.49 -13.96 -0.14
N THR A 88 11.24 -14.39 -0.04
CA THR A 88 10.43 -14.65 -1.21
C THR A 88 10.20 -13.38 -2.03
N PHE A 89 10.17 -12.24 -1.36
CA PHE A 89 9.88 -10.96 -1.99
C PHE A 89 11.09 -10.03 -1.99
N LYS A 90 12.28 -10.59 -1.85
CA LYS A 90 13.48 -9.79 -1.82
C LYS A 90 13.54 -8.86 -3.02
N GLY A 91 13.86 -7.60 -2.78
CA GLY A 91 13.89 -6.60 -3.83
C GLY A 91 12.60 -5.85 -4.01
N ALA A 92 11.58 -6.14 -3.21
CA ALA A 92 10.32 -5.39 -3.31
C ALA A 92 10.57 -3.92 -3.02
N LYS A 93 9.97 -3.04 -3.82
CA LYS A 93 10.18 -1.61 -3.69
C LYS A 93 8.97 -0.95 -3.06
N ILE A 94 9.21 0.21 -2.45
CA ILE A 94 8.12 1.03 -1.94
C ILE A 94 7.28 1.48 -3.14
N PRO A 95 5.97 1.30 -3.11
CA PRO A 95 5.15 1.70 -4.25
C PRO A 95 4.71 3.14 -4.12
N THR A 96 4.45 3.78 -5.25
CA THR A 96 3.76 5.06 -5.23
C THR A 96 2.26 4.80 -5.18
N LEU A 97 1.52 5.80 -4.74
CA LEU A 97 0.07 5.69 -4.71
C LEU A 97 -0.48 5.48 -6.11
N ARG A 98 0.12 6.12 -7.11
CA ARG A 98 -0.30 5.95 -8.50
C ARG A 98 -0.16 4.50 -8.95
N GLU A 99 0.92 3.84 -8.55
CA GLU A 99 1.11 2.44 -8.92
C GLU A 99 0.04 1.55 -8.33
N VAL A 100 -0.38 1.86 -7.10
CA VAL A 100 -1.47 1.11 -6.48
C VAL A 100 -2.78 1.35 -7.22
N PHE A 101 -3.05 2.60 -7.58
CA PHE A 101 -4.25 2.92 -8.34
C PHE A 101 -4.29 2.15 -9.66
N GLU A 102 -3.17 2.09 -10.34
CA GLU A 102 -3.09 1.37 -11.62
C GLU A 102 -3.36 -0.12 -11.43
N LEU A 103 -2.88 -0.67 -10.32
CA LEU A 103 -3.09 -2.08 -10.03
C LEU A 103 -4.59 -2.40 -9.85
N PHE A 104 -5.34 -1.48 -9.25
CA PHE A 104 -6.75 -1.71 -8.94
C PHE A 104 -7.70 -1.13 -9.98
N GLU A 105 -7.18 -0.63 -11.08
CA GLU A 105 -7.94 0.12 -12.06
C GLU A 105 -9.16 -0.63 -12.59
N ASP A 106 -9.03 -1.93 -12.78
CA ASP A 106 -10.10 -2.75 -13.33
C ASP A 106 -10.87 -3.53 -12.28
N THR A 107 -10.71 -3.18 -11.01
CA THR A 107 -11.40 -3.88 -9.94
C THR A 107 -12.50 -3.00 -9.35
N ASP A 108 -13.41 -3.64 -8.64
CA ASP A 108 -14.46 -2.93 -7.91
C ASP A 108 -14.10 -2.70 -6.47
N MET A 109 -12.85 -2.86 -6.11
CA MET A 109 -12.44 -2.78 -4.72
C MET A 109 -12.47 -1.35 -4.21
N THR A 110 -12.82 -1.21 -2.94
CA THR A 110 -12.79 0.07 -2.24
C THR A 110 -11.41 0.27 -1.65
N ILE A 111 -10.90 1.49 -1.75
CA ILE A 111 -9.58 1.80 -1.21
C ILE A 111 -9.73 2.91 -0.18
N ASN A 112 -9.33 2.62 1.05
CA ASN A 112 -9.26 3.60 2.13
C ASN A 112 -7.83 4.05 2.28
N ILE A 113 -7.63 5.36 2.19
CA ILE A 113 -6.28 5.95 2.25
C ILE A 113 -6.16 6.79 3.50
N GLU A 114 -5.14 6.51 4.29
CA GLU A 114 -4.83 7.30 5.46
C GLU A 114 -3.55 8.07 5.21
N LEU A 115 -3.62 9.39 5.28
CA LEU A 115 -2.43 10.23 5.13
C LEU A 115 -1.81 10.46 6.49
N LYS A 116 -0.51 10.31 6.59
CA LYS A 116 0.15 10.45 7.89
C LYS A 116 0.14 11.89 8.39
N THR A 117 -0.01 12.85 7.49
CA THR A 117 -0.11 14.26 7.90
C THR A 117 -1.54 14.66 8.22
N GLY A 118 -2.49 13.74 7.99
CA GLY A 118 -3.89 13.97 8.23
C GLY A 118 -4.63 12.77 7.72
N ILE A 119 -5.91 12.69 8.05
CA ILE A 119 -6.71 11.57 7.64
C ILE A 119 -7.63 12.00 6.51
N MET A 120 -7.54 11.28 5.41
CA MET A 120 -8.41 11.53 4.27
C MET A 120 -8.91 10.20 3.77
N PHE A 121 -10.20 10.16 3.44
CA PHE A 121 -10.81 8.96 2.93
C PHE A 121 -11.29 9.21 1.52
N TYR A 122 -10.82 8.39 0.61
CA TYR A 122 -11.23 8.47 -0.78
C TYR A 122 -11.89 7.17 -1.14
N SER A 123 -13.14 7.23 -1.50
CA SER A 123 -13.75 6.11 -2.16
C SER A 123 -13.86 6.54 -3.60
N GLY A 124 -13.59 5.64 -4.50
CA GLY A 124 -13.57 6.05 -5.87
C GLY A 124 -12.36 6.91 -6.13
N ILE A 125 -11.22 6.33 -6.01
CA ILE A 125 -9.97 7.06 -6.09
C ILE A 125 -9.72 7.67 -7.44
N GLU A 126 -10.48 7.27 -8.39
CA GLU A 126 -10.35 7.79 -9.74
C GLU A 126 -10.37 9.30 -9.76
N GLU A 127 -11.04 9.90 -8.84
CA GLU A 127 -11.11 11.35 -8.82
C GLU A 127 -9.80 11.97 -8.38
N LYS A 128 -8.87 11.17 -7.89
CA LYS A 128 -7.60 11.68 -7.44
C LYS A 128 -6.52 11.59 -8.49
N THR A 129 -6.79 10.96 -9.56
CA THR A 129 -5.76 10.73 -10.56
C THR A 129 -5.91 11.60 -11.77
#